data_a4a15f528be45e9ca843baab6d46d2ce
#
_entry.id   a4a15f528be45e9ca843baab6d46d2ce
#
_cell.length_a   1.000
_cell.length_b   1.000
_cell.length_c   1.000
_cell.angle_alpha   90.00
_cell.angle_beta   90.00
_cell.angle_gamma   90.00
#
_symmetry.space_group_name_H-M   'P 1'
#
loop_
_entity.id
_entity.type
_entity.pdbx_description
1 polymer ?
#
loop_
_entity_poly.entity_id
_entity_poly.type
_entity_poly.pdbx_seq_one_letter_code
_entity_poly.pdbx_strand_id
1 'polypeptide(L)'
;RCDYKKDIHPKKESPVDLIRVATYINTIPAAIAMIEDAHDKGYETSCNIMAISKNNDEDIDAALELISQSPVDVIYIVDSYGSLYPEQIRRLSDKYLSYAENGGKKVGIHAHNNQQLAFANTTEAVIKGVSYLDGTVSSLGRGAGNCPLELLLGFLKNPKYHIDPVLTFIQNQIVPLKESGVSWGFDVPYLLTGIMNQHPRAAIQ
;
A
#
# COMPACT_ATOMS: atom_id res chain seq x y z
N ARG A 1 -10.62 -3.53 20.20
CA ARG A 1 -9.78 -2.35 19.90
C ARG A 1 -8.36 -2.67 20.33
N CYS A 2 -7.38 -2.50 19.46
CA CYS A 2 -5.96 -2.60 19.80
C CYS A 2 -5.58 -1.42 20.69
N ASP A 3 -4.93 -1.67 21.82
CA ASP A 3 -4.27 -0.64 22.63
C ASP A 3 -2.78 -0.64 22.24
N TYR A 4 -2.43 0.12 21.22
CA TYR A 4 -1.09 0.12 20.62
C TYR A 4 0.02 0.38 21.66
N LYS A 5 -0.25 1.16 22.71
CA LYS A 5 0.74 1.43 23.76
C LYS A 5 1.12 0.19 24.55
N LYS A 6 0.19 -0.76 24.71
CA LYS A 6 0.38 -2.03 25.42
C LYS A 6 0.70 -3.18 24.47
N ASP A 7 0.02 -3.22 23.31
CA ASP A 7 0.08 -4.36 22.40
C ASP A 7 1.36 -4.35 21.52
N ILE A 8 1.98 -3.18 21.30
CA ILE A 8 3.28 -3.06 20.64
C ILE A 8 4.37 -3.11 21.70
N HIS A 9 5.06 -4.24 21.81
CA HIS A 9 6.21 -4.42 22.71
C HIS A 9 7.47 -3.70 22.17
N PRO A 10 8.49 -3.43 23.01
CA PRO A 10 9.77 -2.90 22.53
C PRO A 10 10.38 -3.78 21.43
N LYS A 11 11.03 -3.17 20.43
CA LYS A 11 11.64 -3.87 19.28
C LYS A 11 12.54 -5.05 19.67
N LYS A 12 13.31 -4.90 20.75
CA LYS A 12 14.19 -5.96 21.27
C LYS A 12 13.47 -7.25 21.71
N GLU A 13 12.15 -7.18 21.92
CA GLU A 13 11.29 -8.29 22.35
C GLU A 13 10.43 -8.83 21.20
N SER A 14 10.63 -8.30 19.98
CA SER A 14 9.81 -8.61 18.81
C SER A 14 10.67 -8.99 17.60
N PRO A 15 10.26 -9.98 16.80
CA PRO A 15 10.90 -10.30 15.53
C PRO A 15 10.52 -9.32 14.40
N VAL A 16 9.56 -8.43 14.63
CA VAL A 16 9.05 -7.46 13.65
C VAL A 16 10.03 -6.29 13.55
N ASP A 17 10.32 -5.82 12.34
CA ASP A 17 11.20 -4.68 12.09
C ASP A 17 10.43 -3.41 11.80
N LEU A 18 9.30 -3.51 11.10
CA LEU A 18 8.49 -2.38 10.64
C LEU A 18 7.08 -2.43 11.19
N ILE A 19 6.61 -1.34 11.77
CA ILE A 19 5.19 -1.13 12.14
C ILE A 19 4.53 -0.25 11.08
N ARG A 20 3.45 -0.76 10.46
CA ARG A 20 2.68 -0.06 9.43
C ARG A 20 1.38 0.49 10.01
N VAL A 21 1.27 1.81 10.09
CA VAL A 21 0.08 2.50 10.60
C VAL A 21 -0.83 2.86 9.42
N ALA A 22 -2.01 2.26 9.37
CA ALA A 22 -3.02 2.57 8.37
C ALA A 22 -4.00 3.62 8.93
N THR A 23 -4.23 4.68 8.17
CA THR A 23 -5.05 5.82 8.59
C THR A 23 -5.84 6.41 7.44
N TYR A 24 -6.88 7.16 7.74
CA TYR A 24 -7.53 8.08 6.82
C TYR A 24 -7.04 9.51 7.07
N ILE A 25 -7.22 10.40 6.10
CA ILE A 25 -6.77 11.81 6.22
C ILE A 25 -7.30 12.49 7.49
N ASN A 26 -8.55 12.28 7.83
CA ASN A 26 -9.17 12.88 9.00
C ASN A 26 -8.68 12.32 10.35
N THR A 27 -7.83 11.30 10.36
CA THR A 27 -7.28 10.67 11.57
C THR A 27 -5.75 10.72 11.65
N ILE A 28 -5.11 11.57 10.85
CA ILE A 28 -3.65 11.75 10.82
C ILE A 28 -3.03 12.05 12.19
N PRO A 29 -3.57 12.94 13.04
CA PRO A 29 -2.98 13.19 14.37
C PRO A 29 -2.91 11.94 15.24
N ALA A 30 -3.92 11.07 15.18
CA ALA A 30 -3.90 9.81 15.92
C ALA A 30 -2.88 8.82 15.34
N ALA A 31 -2.71 8.80 14.02
CA ALA A 31 -1.69 7.99 13.36
C ALA A 31 -0.28 8.44 13.74
N ILE A 32 -0.03 9.75 13.82
CA ILE A 32 1.26 10.30 14.24
C ILE A 32 1.58 9.83 15.67
N ALA A 33 0.63 9.90 16.60
CA ALA A 33 0.84 9.43 17.96
C ALA A 33 1.19 7.93 18.05
N MET A 34 0.63 7.10 17.14
CA MET A 34 0.98 5.68 17.03
C MET A 34 2.38 5.47 16.41
N ILE A 35 2.75 6.29 15.44
CA ILE A 35 4.06 6.27 14.79
C ILE A 35 5.13 6.67 15.80
N GLU A 36 4.92 7.73 16.56
CA GLU A 36 5.84 8.18 17.63
C GLU A 36 6.07 7.08 18.67
N ASP A 37 5.00 6.46 19.17
CA ASP A 37 5.10 5.34 20.13
C ASP A 37 5.88 4.15 19.56
N ALA A 38 5.63 3.77 18.30
CA ALA A 38 6.34 2.67 17.65
C ALA A 38 7.82 3.02 17.37
N HIS A 39 8.10 4.24 16.93
CA HIS A 39 9.45 4.75 16.70
C HIS A 39 10.25 4.77 18.01
N ASP A 40 9.68 5.27 19.12
CA ASP A 40 10.32 5.32 20.43
C ASP A 40 10.61 3.92 20.98
N LYS A 41 9.83 2.92 20.58
CA LYS A 41 10.07 1.49 20.87
C LYS A 41 11.14 0.84 19.99
N GLY A 42 11.68 1.58 18.99
CA GLY A 42 12.81 1.19 18.14
C GLY A 42 12.41 0.55 16.81
N TYR A 43 11.17 0.67 16.36
CA TYR A 43 10.73 0.17 15.07
C TYR A 43 10.95 1.17 13.94
N GLU A 44 11.21 0.66 12.73
CA GLU A 44 10.93 1.38 11.50
C GLU A 44 9.41 1.56 11.38
N THR A 45 8.96 2.68 10.82
CA THR A 45 7.53 3.00 10.79
C THR A 45 7.07 3.41 9.40
N SER A 46 5.81 3.08 9.06
CA SER A 46 5.18 3.63 7.87
C SER A 46 3.79 4.17 8.14
N CYS A 47 3.41 5.20 7.38
CA CYS A 47 2.07 5.78 7.36
C CYS A 47 1.38 5.44 6.04
N ASN A 48 0.32 4.63 6.09
CA ASN A 48 -0.46 4.22 4.95
C ASN A 48 -1.75 5.04 4.89
N ILE A 49 -1.80 6.09 4.04
CA ILE A 49 -2.96 6.99 3.92
C ILE A 49 -4.00 6.34 3.00
N MET A 50 -4.99 5.68 3.61
CA MET A 50 -6.03 4.95 2.90
C MET A 50 -7.00 5.87 2.15
N ALA A 51 -7.62 5.32 1.10
CA ALA A 51 -8.65 5.98 0.29
C ALA A 51 -8.23 7.36 -0.23
N ILE A 52 -6.98 7.49 -0.66
CA ILE A 52 -6.41 8.77 -1.12
C ILE A 52 -7.22 9.37 -2.28
N SER A 53 -7.82 8.53 -3.11
CA SER A 53 -8.68 8.92 -4.24
C SER A 53 -9.96 9.68 -3.85
N LYS A 54 -10.32 9.70 -2.56
CA LYS A 54 -11.52 10.40 -2.04
C LYS A 54 -11.25 11.82 -1.55
N ASN A 55 -9.99 12.23 -1.52
CA ASN A 55 -9.59 13.47 -0.89
C ASN A 55 -9.18 14.50 -1.95
N ASN A 56 -9.39 15.77 -1.66
CA ASN A 56 -8.91 16.86 -2.50
C ASN A 56 -7.42 17.14 -2.25
N ASP A 57 -6.82 17.94 -3.12
CA ASP A 57 -5.39 18.23 -3.04
C ASP A 57 -5.00 19.00 -1.78
N GLU A 58 -5.85 19.88 -1.28
CA GLU A 58 -5.60 20.69 -0.07
C GLU A 58 -5.54 19.83 1.18
N ASP A 59 -6.47 18.87 1.34
CA ASP A 59 -6.47 17.92 2.45
C ASP A 59 -5.24 16.99 2.39
N ILE A 60 -4.85 16.57 1.18
CA ILE A 60 -3.65 15.75 0.98
C ILE A 60 -2.40 16.53 1.37
N ASP A 61 -2.27 17.77 0.94
CA ASP A 61 -1.12 18.64 1.26
C ASP A 61 -1.02 18.86 2.78
N ALA A 62 -2.13 19.20 3.43
CA ALA A 62 -2.16 19.38 4.89
C ALA A 62 -1.77 18.10 5.65
N ALA A 63 -2.22 16.94 5.18
CA ALA A 63 -1.86 15.66 5.78
C ALA A 63 -0.38 15.34 5.61
N LEU A 64 0.18 15.54 4.41
CA LEU A 64 1.58 15.30 4.11
C LEU A 64 2.50 16.25 4.87
N GLU A 65 2.13 17.52 5.03
CA GLU A 65 2.86 18.49 5.84
C GLU A 65 3.00 17.99 7.29
N LEU A 66 1.89 17.56 7.92
CA LEU A 66 1.91 17.04 9.29
C LEU A 66 2.75 15.76 9.41
N ILE A 67 2.59 14.81 8.49
CA ILE A 67 3.30 13.53 8.51
C ILE A 67 4.81 13.74 8.25
N SER A 68 5.19 14.66 7.36
CA SER A 68 6.59 14.93 7.05
C SER A 68 7.38 15.41 8.27
N GLN A 69 6.73 16.04 9.24
CA GLN A 69 7.32 16.50 10.49
C GLN A 69 7.38 15.42 11.59
N SER A 70 6.69 14.28 11.41
CA SER A 70 6.70 13.15 12.34
C SER A 70 7.95 12.26 12.15
N PRO A 71 8.26 11.34 13.07
CA PRO A 71 9.38 10.41 12.92
C PRO A 71 9.10 9.23 11.96
N VAL A 72 8.08 9.31 11.11
CA VAL A 72 7.79 8.25 10.13
C VAL A 72 8.95 8.06 9.15
N ASP A 73 9.24 6.82 8.78
CA ASP A 73 10.30 6.50 7.80
C ASP A 73 9.75 6.42 6.37
N VAL A 74 8.52 5.90 6.20
CA VAL A 74 7.92 5.69 4.88
C VAL A 74 6.48 6.19 4.82
N ILE A 75 6.15 7.00 3.81
CA ILE A 75 4.77 7.48 3.58
C ILE A 75 4.20 6.76 2.36
N TYR A 76 3.06 6.08 2.51
CA TYR A 76 2.45 5.27 1.46
C TYR A 76 1.28 5.96 0.76
N ILE A 77 1.33 5.98 -0.57
CA ILE A 77 0.18 6.24 -1.44
C ILE A 77 -0.69 4.97 -1.43
N VAL A 78 -1.95 5.06 -1.00
CA VAL A 78 -2.83 3.87 -0.95
C VAL A 78 -4.04 4.06 -1.83
N ASP A 79 -4.06 3.40 -2.99
CA ASP A 79 -5.24 3.28 -3.85
C ASP A 79 -6.17 2.19 -3.33
N SER A 80 -6.89 2.51 -2.25
CA SER A 80 -7.74 1.54 -1.52
C SER A 80 -8.88 0.98 -2.35
N TYR A 81 -9.30 1.68 -3.40
CA TYR A 81 -10.46 1.32 -4.21
C TYR A 81 -10.07 0.83 -5.60
N GLY A 82 -8.77 0.84 -5.92
CA GLY A 82 -8.28 0.54 -7.27
C GLY A 82 -8.90 1.48 -8.32
N SER A 83 -9.04 2.77 -7.94
CA SER A 83 -9.77 3.79 -8.71
C SER A 83 -8.86 4.73 -9.48
N LEU A 84 -7.57 4.77 -9.11
CA LEU A 84 -6.63 5.71 -9.69
C LEU A 84 -6.10 5.22 -11.04
N TYR A 85 -5.89 6.18 -11.94
CA TYR A 85 -5.22 5.97 -13.21
C TYR A 85 -3.74 6.38 -13.13
N PRO A 86 -2.88 5.89 -14.06
CA PRO A 86 -1.44 6.16 -14.00
C PRO A 86 -1.07 7.65 -13.94
N GLU A 87 -1.77 8.53 -14.64
CA GLU A 87 -1.54 9.97 -14.59
C GLU A 87 -1.83 10.57 -13.20
N GLN A 88 -2.80 10.03 -12.47
CA GLN A 88 -3.10 10.45 -11.10
C GLN A 88 -2.02 9.95 -10.14
N ILE A 89 -1.54 8.71 -10.33
CA ILE A 89 -0.42 8.16 -9.56
C ILE A 89 0.85 8.97 -9.79
N ARG A 90 1.13 9.38 -11.04
CA ARG A 90 2.26 10.26 -11.37
C ARG A 90 2.23 11.53 -10.55
N ARG A 91 1.09 12.23 -10.55
CA ARG A 91 0.89 13.47 -9.80
C ARG A 91 1.02 13.26 -8.29
N LEU A 92 0.40 12.21 -7.75
CA LEU A 92 0.50 11.88 -6.33
C LEU A 92 1.94 11.52 -5.95
N SER A 93 2.66 10.76 -6.78
CA SER A 93 4.05 10.41 -6.54
C SER A 93 4.94 11.65 -6.46
N ASP A 94 4.80 12.60 -7.40
CA ASP A 94 5.53 13.88 -7.36
C ASP A 94 5.24 14.64 -6.06
N LYS A 95 3.97 14.72 -5.67
CA LYS A 95 3.52 15.37 -4.44
C LYS A 95 4.14 14.72 -3.19
N TYR A 96 3.98 13.41 -3.03
CA TYR A 96 4.51 12.67 -1.87
C TYR A 96 6.03 12.74 -1.78
N LEU A 97 6.74 12.62 -2.91
CA LEU A 97 8.19 12.71 -2.95
C LEU A 97 8.68 14.09 -2.52
N SER A 98 8.02 15.18 -2.92
CA SER A 98 8.40 16.53 -2.53
C SER A 98 8.33 16.76 -1.02
N TYR A 99 7.30 16.23 -0.35
CA TYR A 99 7.20 16.29 1.12
C TYR A 99 8.19 15.33 1.81
N ALA A 100 8.41 14.16 1.23
CA ALA A 100 9.31 13.16 1.79
C ALA A 100 10.79 13.61 1.76
N GLU A 101 11.23 14.24 0.68
CA GLU A 101 12.60 14.77 0.56
C GLU A 101 12.92 15.78 1.66
N ASN A 102 12.02 16.69 1.95
CA ASN A 102 12.20 17.71 2.99
C ASN A 102 12.40 17.08 4.39
N GLY A 103 11.81 15.92 4.64
CA GLY A 103 11.92 15.20 5.91
C GLY A 103 12.91 14.03 5.92
N GLY A 104 13.65 13.78 4.83
CA GLY A 104 14.55 12.63 4.71
C GLY A 104 13.82 11.28 4.70
N LYS A 105 12.55 11.25 4.28
CA LYS A 105 11.67 10.08 4.29
C LYS A 105 11.63 9.38 2.93
N LYS A 106 11.04 8.19 2.91
CA LYS A 106 10.81 7.42 1.68
C LYS A 106 9.34 7.37 1.33
N VAL A 107 9.04 7.05 0.08
CA VAL A 107 7.67 6.91 -0.40
C VAL A 107 7.41 5.48 -0.83
N GLY A 108 6.22 4.98 -0.48
CA GLY A 108 5.71 3.68 -0.89
C GLY A 108 4.38 3.77 -1.64
N ILE A 109 4.01 2.68 -2.31
CA ILE A 109 2.71 2.52 -2.96
C ILE A 109 2.07 1.18 -2.61
N HIS A 110 0.76 1.24 -2.32
CA HIS A 110 -0.13 0.08 -2.18
C HIS A 110 -1.34 0.27 -3.08
N ALA A 111 -1.44 -0.54 -4.13
CA ALA A 111 -2.48 -0.41 -5.15
C ALA A 111 -3.37 -1.66 -5.20
N HIS A 112 -4.70 -1.45 -5.10
CA HIS A 112 -5.70 -2.47 -5.37
C HIS A 112 -6.00 -2.60 -6.86
N ASN A 113 -6.45 -3.78 -7.29
CA ASN A 113 -6.53 -4.17 -8.69
C ASN A 113 -7.95 -4.10 -9.29
N ASN A 114 -8.84 -3.27 -8.74
CA ASN A 114 -10.24 -3.22 -9.14
C ASN A 114 -10.45 -2.94 -10.64
N GLN A 115 -9.67 -2.03 -11.21
CA GLN A 115 -9.67 -1.72 -12.64
C GLN A 115 -8.56 -2.43 -13.43
N GLN A 116 -7.90 -3.43 -12.83
CA GLN A 116 -6.74 -4.14 -13.39
C GLN A 116 -5.53 -3.23 -13.66
N LEU A 117 -5.41 -2.11 -12.93
CA LEU A 117 -4.36 -1.11 -13.10
C LEU A 117 -3.29 -1.15 -12.01
N ALA A 118 -3.39 -2.03 -11.01
CA ALA A 118 -2.46 -2.03 -9.86
C ALA A 118 -1.00 -2.17 -10.29
N PHE A 119 -0.69 -3.03 -11.26
CA PHE A 119 0.66 -3.17 -11.78
C PHE A 119 1.12 -1.93 -12.56
N ALA A 120 0.29 -1.39 -13.45
CA ALA A 120 0.60 -0.18 -14.20
C ALA A 120 0.82 1.01 -13.27
N ASN A 121 -0.04 1.18 -12.27
CA ASN A 121 0.06 2.23 -11.26
C ASN A 121 1.34 2.10 -10.41
N THR A 122 1.68 0.88 -10.00
CA THR A 122 2.91 0.63 -9.24
C THR A 122 4.15 0.89 -10.10
N THR A 123 4.12 0.49 -11.36
CA THR A 123 5.20 0.77 -12.33
C THR A 123 5.40 2.28 -12.54
N GLU A 124 4.29 3.04 -12.68
CA GLU A 124 4.35 4.49 -12.82
C GLU A 124 4.98 5.15 -11.58
N ALA A 125 4.61 4.68 -10.38
CA ALA A 125 5.21 5.16 -9.14
C ALA A 125 6.72 4.89 -9.08
N VAL A 126 7.17 3.70 -9.50
CA VAL A 126 8.61 3.37 -9.59
C VAL A 126 9.35 4.31 -10.54
N ILE A 127 8.78 4.59 -11.71
CA ILE A 127 9.37 5.52 -12.70
C ILE A 127 9.55 6.91 -12.09
N LYS A 128 8.68 7.32 -11.19
CA LYS A 128 8.76 8.59 -10.45
C LYS A 128 9.76 8.59 -9.29
N GLY A 129 10.27 7.42 -8.86
CA GLY A 129 11.24 7.29 -7.77
C GLY A 129 10.66 6.75 -6.46
N VAL A 130 9.41 6.30 -6.45
CA VAL A 130 8.85 5.58 -5.30
C VAL A 130 9.62 4.28 -5.09
N SER A 131 10.07 4.02 -3.85
CA SER A 131 11.05 2.97 -3.56
C SER A 131 10.51 1.80 -2.72
N TYR A 132 9.33 1.93 -2.12
CA TYR A 132 8.64 0.85 -1.40
C TYR A 132 7.39 0.42 -2.17
N LEU A 133 7.32 -0.86 -2.52
CA LEU A 133 6.27 -1.39 -3.39
C LEU A 133 5.58 -2.55 -2.72
N ASP A 134 4.27 -2.48 -2.60
CA ASP A 134 3.48 -3.60 -2.11
C ASP A 134 3.02 -4.48 -3.28
N GLY A 135 3.27 -5.78 -3.16
CA GLY A 135 2.79 -6.78 -4.09
C GLY A 135 2.37 -8.06 -3.36
N THR A 136 1.45 -8.80 -3.96
CA THR A 136 1.03 -10.10 -3.45
C THR A 136 1.13 -11.17 -4.53
N VAL A 137 1.47 -12.39 -4.12
CA VAL A 137 1.59 -13.51 -5.06
C VAL A 137 0.25 -13.76 -5.73
N SER A 138 0.24 -13.81 -7.07
CA SER A 138 -0.96 -14.01 -7.90
C SER A 138 -2.07 -13.00 -7.60
N SER A 139 -1.71 -11.76 -7.26
CA SER A 139 -2.64 -10.70 -6.83
C SER A 139 -3.51 -11.07 -5.62
N LEU A 140 -3.15 -12.07 -4.81
CA LEU A 140 -3.97 -12.54 -3.69
C LEU A 140 -4.36 -11.37 -2.79
N GLY A 141 -5.67 -11.20 -2.59
CA GLY A 141 -6.19 -10.11 -1.77
C GLY A 141 -7.70 -9.98 -1.87
N ARG A 142 -8.25 -9.04 -1.11
CA ARG A 142 -9.69 -8.78 -1.07
C ARG A 142 -10.21 -8.42 -2.46
N GLY A 143 -11.29 -9.07 -2.88
CA GLY A 143 -12.02 -8.76 -4.12
C GLY A 143 -11.14 -8.92 -5.36
N ALA A 144 -10.88 -7.83 -6.04
CA ALA A 144 -10.05 -7.81 -7.24
C ALA A 144 -8.55 -8.04 -6.97
N GLY A 145 -8.15 -8.06 -5.70
CA GLY A 145 -6.76 -8.29 -5.29
C GLY A 145 -5.89 -7.04 -5.32
N ASN A 146 -4.58 -7.27 -5.30
CA ASN A 146 -3.53 -6.26 -5.23
C ASN A 146 -2.61 -6.30 -6.46
N CYS A 147 -1.55 -5.50 -6.43
CA CYS A 147 -0.49 -5.58 -7.44
C CYS A 147 0.17 -6.97 -7.43
N PRO A 148 0.28 -7.67 -8.58
CA PRO A 148 0.89 -8.99 -8.65
C PRO A 148 2.40 -8.91 -8.46
N LEU A 149 2.92 -9.64 -7.47
CA LEU A 149 4.33 -9.67 -7.10
C LEU A 149 5.21 -10.21 -8.24
N GLU A 150 4.75 -11.25 -8.92
CA GLU A 150 5.48 -11.89 -10.02
C GLU A 150 5.72 -10.94 -11.20
N LEU A 151 4.76 -10.03 -11.48
CA LEU A 151 4.94 -9.01 -12.50
C LEU A 151 5.93 -7.94 -12.06
N LEU A 152 5.90 -7.54 -10.79
CA LEU A 152 6.88 -6.59 -10.24
C LEU A 152 8.30 -7.15 -10.30
N LEU A 153 8.51 -8.41 -9.92
CA LEU A 153 9.82 -9.05 -9.97
C LEU A 153 10.35 -9.13 -11.41
N GLY A 154 9.48 -9.47 -12.37
CA GLY A 154 9.81 -9.50 -13.78
C GLY A 154 10.17 -8.13 -14.35
N PHE A 155 9.48 -7.07 -13.93
CA PHE A 155 9.71 -5.69 -14.35
C PHE A 155 11.00 -5.11 -13.75
N LEU A 156 11.19 -5.24 -12.43
CA LEU A 156 12.29 -4.60 -11.71
C LEU A 156 13.65 -5.23 -12.03
N LYS A 157 13.67 -6.52 -12.36
CA LYS A 157 14.92 -7.28 -12.64
C LYS A 157 16.00 -7.08 -11.57
N ASN A 158 15.60 -6.96 -10.31
CA ASN A 158 16.53 -6.77 -9.21
C ASN A 158 17.30 -8.09 -8.96
N PRO A 159 18.64 -8.10 -9.04
CA PRO A 159 19.43 -9.32 -8.89
C PRO A 159 19.34 -9.96 -7.50
N LYS A 160 18.88 -9.23 -6.49
CA LYS A 160 18.67 -9.73 -5.13
C LYS A 160 17.47 -10.68 -5.04
N TYR A 161 16.49 -10.54 -5.92
CA TYR A 161 15.24 -11.28 -5.87
C TYR A 161 15.02 -12.07 -7.16
N HIS A 162 14.77 -13.37 -7.02
CA HIS A 162 14.52 -14.27 -8.13
C HIS A 162 13.02 -14.58 -8.23
N ILE A 163 12.50 -14.62 -9.45
CA ILE A 163 11.10 -14.90 -9.70
C ILE A 163 10.76 -16.40 -9.54
N ASP A 164 11.72 -17.30 -9.77
CA ASP A 164 11.47 -18.75 -9.82
C ASP A 164 10.82 -19.33 -8.53
N PRO A 165 11.23 -18.93 -7.30
CA PRO A 165 10.57 -19.38 -6.10
C PRO A 165 9.10 -18.97 -6.03
N VAL A 166 8.77 -17.77 -6.54
CA VAL A 166 7.39 -17.26 -6.58
C VAL A 166 6.56 -18.07 -7.58
N LEU A 167 7.09 -18.35 -8.77
CA LEU A 167 6.40 -19.18 -9.77
C LEU A 167 6.18 -20.61 -9.25
N THR A 168 7.17 -21.19 -8.58
CA THR A 168 7.05 -22.50 -7.93
C THR A 168 5.97 -22.48 -6.84
N PHE A 169 5.92 -21.44 -6.03
CA PHE A 169 4.87 -21.27 -5.01
C PHE A 169 3.49 -21.13 -5.65
N ILE A 170 3.36 -20.38 -6.74
CA ILE A 170 2.10 -20.24 -7.48
C ILE A 170 1.63 -21.62 -7.94
N GLN A 171 2.49 -22.38 -8.59
CA GLN A 171 2.15 -23.69 -9.11
C GLN A 171 1.73 -24.69 -7.99
N ASN A 172 2.45 -24.69 -6.87
CA ASN A 172 2.28 -25.70 -5.85
C ASN A 172 1.25 -25.33 -4.77
N GLN A 173 0.94 -24.05 -4.60
CA GLN A 173 0.06 -23.59 -3.52
C GLN A 173 -1.13 -22.79 -4.04
N ILE A 174 -0.90 -21.83 -4.93
CA ILE A 174 -1.96 -20.93 -5.39
C ILE A 174 -2.91 -21.64 -6.36
N VAL A 175 -2.39 -22.42 -7.31
CA VAL A 175 -3.22 -23.18 -8.26
C VAL A 175 -4.14 -24.14 -7.53
N PRO A 176 -3.67 -25.04 -6.62
CA PRO A 176 -4.56 -25.91 -5.84
C PRO A 176 -5.56 -25.13 -4.97
N LEU A 177 -5.16 -23.98 -4.40
CA LEU A 177 -6.06 -23.13 -3.62
C LEU A 177 -7.22 -22.61 -4.47
N LYS A 178 -6.97 -22.18 -5.70
CA LYS A 178 -8.01 -21.78 -6.64
C LYS A 178 -8.89 -22.95 -7.08
N GLU A 179 -8.31 -24.11 -7.33
CA GLU A 179 -9.04 -25.35 -7.66
C GLU A 179 -9.94 -25.82 -6.52
N SER A 180 -9.60 -25.52 -5.26
CA SER A 180 -10.46 -25.79 -4.09
C SER A 180 -11.66 -24.84 -3.95
N GLY A 181 -11.83 -23.87 -4.87
CA GLY A 181 -12.95 -22.94 -4.90
C GLY A 181 -12.67 -21.59 -4.24
N VAL A 182 -11.45 -21.33 -3.75
CA VAL A 182 -11.08 -20.00 -3.27
C VAL A 182 -10.87 -19.06 -4.46
N SER A 183 -11.59 -17.95 -4.50
CA SER A 183 -11.58 -17.03 -5.65
C SER A 183 -11.22 -15.61 -5.23
N TRP A 184 -10.45 -14.96 -6.07
CA TRP A 184 -10.16 -13.52 -6.06
C TRP A 184 -9.72 -13.11 -7.47
N GLY A 185 -9.66 -11.81 -7.72
CA GLY A 185 -9.23 -11.28 -9.00
C GLY A 185 -10.32 -10.48 -9.70
N PHE A 186 -10.26 -10.42 -11.02
CA PHE A 186 -11.23 -9.66 -11.79
C PHE A 186 -12.65 -10.17 -11.57
N ASP A 187 -13.52 -9.21 -11.20
CA ASP A 187 -14.97 -9.43 -11.14
C ASP A 187 -15.68 -8.10 -11.41
N VAL A 188 -16.80 -8.16 -12.14
CA VAL A 188 -17.54 -6.98 -12.60
C VAL A 188 -18.00 -6.08 -11.45
N PRO A 189 -18.54 -6.58 -10.32
CA PRO A 189 -18.88 -5.73 -9.18
C PRO A 189 -17.71 -4.93 -8.65
N TYR A 190 -16.52 -5.53 -8.56
CA TYR A 190 -15.32 -4.82 -8.11
C TYR A 190 -14.81 -3.81 -9.14
N LEU A 191 -14.90 -4.13 -10.44
CA LEU A 191 -14.60 -3.16 -11.50
C LEU A 191 -15.49 -1.92 -11.38
N LEU A 192 -16.79 -2.11 -11.18
CA LEU A 192 -17.74 -1.00 -11.02
C LEU A 192 -17.40 -0.14 -9.80
N THR A 193 -17.06 -0.76 -8.65
CA THR A 193 -16.64 0.02 -7.47
C THR A 193 -15.36 0.81 -7.71
N GLY A 194 -14.41 0.27 -8.48
CA GLY A 194 -13.21 0.98 -8.92
C GLY A 194 -13.55 2.20 -9.78
N ILE A 195 -14.33 2.00 -10.86
CA ILE A 195 -14.76 3.09 -11.76
C ILE A 195 -15.52 4.19 -11.01
N MET A 196 -16.40 3.81 -10.10
CA MET A 196 -17.23 4.74 -9.31
C MET A 196 -16.48 5.35 -8.12
N ASN A 197 -15.23 4.98 -7.90
CA ASN A 197 -14.45 5.38 -6.73
C ASN A 197 -15.20 5.10 -5.41
N GLN A 198 -15.71 3.90 -5.25
CA GLN A 198 -16.49 3.46 -4.09
C GLN A 198 -15.78 2.35 -3.33
N HIS A 199 -16.10 2.27 -2.03
CA HIS A 199 -15.55 1.22 -1.19
C HIS A 199 -15.95 -0.16 -1.73
N PRO A 200 -15.04 -1.14 -1.87
CA PRO A 200 -15.33 -2.47 -2.45
C PRO A 200 -16.45 -3.26 -1.76
N ARG A 201 -16.81 -2.93 -0.51
CA ARG A 201 -17.99 -3.51 0.15
C ARG A 201 -19.30 -3.24 -0.59
N ALA A 202 -19.38 -2.17 -1.38
CA ALA A 202 -20.56 -1.89 -2.20
C ALA A 202 -20.76 -2.92 -3.31
N ALA A 203 -19.74 -3.72 -3.65
CA ALA A 203 -19.84 -4.81 -4.62
C ALA A 203 -20.50 -6.08 -4.05
N ILE A 204 -20.68 -6.18 -2.72
CA ILE A 204 -21.14 -7.40 -2.04
C ILE A 204 -22.63 -7.27 -1.65
N GLN A 205 -23.23 -6.10 -1.83
CA GLN A 205 -24.65 -5.81 -1.61
C GLN A 205 -25.44 -5.99 -2.90
#